data_176e5f0c8ab5e88634af921a03f07305
#
_entry.id   176e5f0c8ab5e88634af921a03f07305
#
_cell.length_a   1.000
_cell.length_b   1.000
_cell.length_c   1.000
_cell.angle_alpha   90.00
_cell.angle_beta   90.00
_cell.angle_gamma   90.00
#
_symmetry.space_group_name_H-M   'P 1'
#
loop_
_entity.id
_entity.type
_entity.pdbx_description
1 polymer ?
#
loop_
_entity_poly.entity_id
_entity_poly.type
_entity_poly.pdbx_seq_one_letter_code
_entity_poly.pdbx_strand_id
1 'polypeptide(L)'
;SRRKSGAQLDGDAEVDEFDLKPRRLEQCFGENPLLLSISIDSFLERYSADGAAAVLELATSLMNASGLPDASLTIADADVDDEEEVLEALITNNTCERLVDEAQERMIFVEPYPLADKKTGKRHLKDLTALWRQLIDKTQHEVLFDGVLFPWVIEWMCAMSQSRHRGVRHTGTEAGMALMVRMTELAVELATQATAKQRQASKPGKKGGAGMAAILKEEVQRLQQNETALEEVQRLQQNETALEE
;
A
#
# COMPACT_ATOMS: atom_id res chain seq x y z
N SER A 1 13.01 57.24 17.58
CA SER A 1 13.90 56.13 17.17
C SER A 1 13.48 54.85 17.78
N ARG A 2 12.76 54.01 17.02
CA ARG A 2 12.41 52.61 17.37
C ARG A 2 13.07 51.72 16.36
N ARG A 3 14.14 51.06 16.75
CA ARG A 3 14.80 50.02 15.97
C ARG A 3 13.89 48.76 16.02
N LYS A 4 13.39 48.31 14.86
CA LYS A 4 12.81 46.99 14.66
C LYS A 4 13.96 46.00 14.51
N SER A 5 14.13 45.12 15.49
CA SER A 5 14.96 43.94 15.35
C SER A 5 14.21 42.91 14.47
N GLY A 6 14.74 42.67 13.30
CA GLY A 6 14.30 41.56 12.46
C GLY A 6 14.69 40.24 13.14
N ALA A 7 13.72 39.41 13.45
CA ALA A 7 13.97 38.02 13.77
C ALA A 7 14.26 37.28 12.46
N GLN A 8 15.47 36.87 12.30
CA GLN A 8 15.95 35.98 11.26
C GLN A 8 15.42 34.60 11.62
N LEU A 9 14.56 34.07 10.75
CA LEU A 9 14.14 32.66 10.81
C LEU A 9 15.27 31.86 10.16
N ASP A 10 16.29 31.56 10.96
CA ASP A 10 17.25 30.51 10.63
C ASP A 10 16.64 29.19 11.03
N GLY A 11 16.58 28.28 10.09
CA GLY A 11 16.18 26.90 10.36
C GLY A 11 15.78 26.09 9.16
N ASP A 12 16.46 26.26 8.02
CA ASP A 12 16.60 25.14 7.09
C ASP A 12 17.48 24.10 7.83
N ALA A 13 16.82 23.17 8.49
CA ALA A 13 17.50 21.98 8.97
C ALA A 13 18.01 21.25 7.71
N GLU A 14 19.29 21.38 7.43
CA GLU A 14 20.00 20.50 6.52
C GLU A 14 19.70 19.07 6.99
N VAL A 15 18.83 18.38 6.25
CA VAL A 15 18.61 16.94 6.42
C VAL A 15 19.92 16.30 6.03
N ASP A 16 20.61 15.75 7.00
CA ASP A 16 21.84 14.99 6.80
C ASP A 16 21.54 13.89 5.78
N GLU A 17 21.95 14.08 4.55
CA GLU A 17 21.75 13.18 3.41
C GLU A 17 22.43 11.82 3.65
N PHE A 18 23.19 11.71 4.74
CA PHE A 18 24.02 10.57 5.09
C PHE A 18 23.29 9.46 5.87
N ASP A 19 22.05 9.65 6.37
CA ASP A 19 21.37 8.67 7.22
C ASP A 19 20.07 8.10 6.59
N LEU A 20 19.84 8.33 5.31
CA LEU A 20 18.69 7.78 4.55
C LEU A 20 18.98 6.35 4.10
N LYS A 21 19.09 5.43 5.06
CA LYS A 21 19.13 4.00 4.76
C LYS A 21 17.72 3.43 4.75
N PRO A 22 17.40 2.53 3.79
CA PRO A 22 16.10 1.86 3.77
C PRO A 22 15.90 1.11 5.09
N ARG A 23 14.67 1.17 5.63
CA ARG A 23 14.26 0.48 6.85
C ARG A 23 13.08 -0.42 6.54
N ARG A 24 12.66 -1.22 7.51
CA ARG A 24 11.40 -1.93 7.41
C ARG A 24 10.24 -0.94 7.45
N LEU A 25 9.12 -1.28 6.79
CA LEU A 25 8.01 -0.35 6.61
C LEU A 25 7.43 0.14 7.95
N GLU A 26 7.37 -0.72 8.96
CA GLU A 26 6.91 -0.36 10.30
C GLU A 26 7.74 0.75 10.98
N GLN A 27 8.99 0.90 10.58
CA GLN A 27 9.92 1.89 11.13
C GLN A 27 9.88 3.23 10.41
N CYS A 28 9.05 3.35 9.36
CA CYS A 28 9.00 4.55 8.52
C CYS A 28 7.89 5.53 8.93
N PHE A 29 6.90 5.06 9.68
CA PHE A 29 5.78 5.91 10.11
C PHE A 29 6.22 6.96 11.13
N GLY A 30 5.87 8.21 10.87
CA GLY A 30 6.26 9.34 11.71
C GLY A 30 7.66 9.89 11.40
N GLU A 31 8.36 9.36 10.42
CA GLU A 31 9.71 9.74 10.00
C GLU A 31 9.69 10.62 8.73
N ASN A 32 10.86 10.81 8.12
CA ASN A 32 10.99 11.60 6.89
C ASN A 32 10.24 10.92 5.71
N PRO A 33 9.41 11.65 4.93
CA PRO A 33 8.73 11.11 3.75
C PRO A 33 9.65 10.47 2.69
N LEU A 34 10.91 10.94 2.57
CA LEU A 34 11.89 10.33 1.68
C LEU A 34 12.30 8.93 2.16
N LEU A 35 12.37 8.72 3.47
CA LEU A 35 12.67 7.42 4.04
C LEU A 35 11.59 6.40 3.67
N LEU A 36 10.32 6.78 3.73
CA LEU A 36 9.22 5.93 3.31
C LEU A 36 9.37 5.51 1.84
N SER A 37 9.70 6.44 0.94
CA SER A 37 9.88 6.15 -0.48
C SER A 37 11.01 5.14 -0.74
N ILE A 38 12.18 5.35 -0.11
CA ILE A 38 13.34 4.46 -0.25
C ILE A 38 13.04 3.08 0.36
N SER A 39 12.31 3.06 1.46
CA SER A 39 11.95 1.81 2.13
C SER A 39 10.93 1.00 1.34
N ILE A 40 10.02 1.65 0.60
CA ILE A 40 9.12 0.97 -0.34
C ILE A 40 9.92 0.35 -1.50
N ASP A 41 10.92 1.03 -2.05
CA ASP A 41 11.78 0.45 -3.09
C ASP A 41 12.49 -0.80 -2.58
N SER A 42 13.08 -0.72 -1.39
CA SER A 42 13.72 -1.86 -0.75
C SER A 42 12.73 -2.98 -0.38
N PHE A 43 11.49 -2.65 -0.03
CA PHE A 43 10.42 -3.62 0.17
C PHE A 43 10.10 -4.37 -1.12
N LEU A 44 9.98 -3.69 -2.25
CA LEU A 44 9.72 -4.31 -3.55
C LEU A 44 10.87 -5.20 -4.02
N GLU A 45 12.12 -4.84 -3.71
CA GLU A 45 13.28 -5.72 -3.93
C GLU A 45 13.16 -7.01 -3.10
N ARG A 46 12.78 -6.90 -1.82
CA ARG A 46 12.55 -8.07 -0.96
C ARG A 46 11.36 -8.90 -1.43
N TYR A 47 10.28 -8.26 -1.86
CA TYR A 47 9.11 -8.94 -2.43
C TYR A 47 9.48 -9.78 -3.64
N SER A 48 10.33 -9.25 -4.52
CA SER A 48 10.81 -9.99 -5.69
C SER A 48 11.72 -11.18 -5.33
N ALA A 49 12.38 -11.13 -4.17
CA ALA A 49 13.25 -12.21 -3.70
C ALA A 49 12.49 -13.27 -2.89
N ASP A 50 11.57 -12.84 -2.04
CA ASP A 50 10.73 -13.68 -1.16
C ASP A 50 9.40 -12.96 -0.90
N GLY A 51 8.39 -13.33 -1.69
CA GLY A 51 7.07 -12.70 -1.65
C GLY A 51 6.36 -12.93 -0.32
N ALA A 52 6.44 -14.14 0.25
CA ALA A 52 5.78 -14.48 1.50
C ALA A 52 6.34 -13.67 2.68
N ALA A 53 7.66 -13.62 2.84
CA ALA A 53 8.29 -12.85 3.90
C ALA A 53 8.00 -11.34 3.77
N ALA A 54 7.94 -10.80 2.54
CA ALA A 54 7.63 -9.41 2.32
C ALA A 54 6.17 -9.07 2.66
N VAL A 55 5.23 -9.94 2.32
CA VAL A 55 3.82 -9.77 2.68
C VAL A 55 3.62 -9.80 4.19
N LEU A 56 4.31 -10.70 4.90
CA LEU A 56 4.33 -10.72 6.37
C LEU A 56 4.90 -9.43 6.98
N GLU A 57 5.93 -8.84 6.35
CA GLU A 57 6.45 -7.53 6.75
C GLU A 57 5.38 -6.44 6.61
N LEU A 58 4.62 -6.44 5.52
CA LEU A 58 3.56 -5.47 5.28
C LEU A 58 2.43 -5.63 6.30
N ALA A 59 1.99 -6.85 6.58
CA ALA A 59 1.00 -7.14 7.62
C ALA A 59 1.49 -6.71 9.01
N THR A 60 2.74 -7.01 9.36
CA THR A 60 3.38 -6.55 10.59
C THR A 60 3.32 -5.02 10.71
N SER A 61 3.61 -4.31 9.62
CA SER A 61 3.55 -2.84 9.60
C SER A 61 2.15 -2.31 9.89
N LEU A 62 1.12 -2.94 9.35
CA LEU A 62 -0.29 -2.59 9.61
C LEU A 62 -0.69 -2.88 11.05
N MET A 63 -0.27 -3.99 11.61
CA MET A 63 -0.53 -4.32 13.02
C MET A 63 0.17 -3.35 13.96
N ASN A 64 1.41 -2.98 13.69
CA ASN A 64 2.11 -1.95 14.48
C ASN A 64 1.40 -0.59 14.40
N ALA A 65 0.95 -0.18 13.22
CA ALA A 65 0.14 1.04 13.03
C ALA A 65 -1.21 0.98 13.77
N SER A 66 -1.70 -0.21 14.07
CA SER A 66 -2.94 -0.45 14.83
C SER A 66 -2.78 -0.39 16.34
N GLY A 67 -1.56 -0.24 16.83
CA GLY A 67 -1.24 -0.22 18.26
C GLY A 67 -0.74 -1.53 18.84
N LEU A 68 -0.25 -2.42 17.98
CA LEU A 68 0.43 -3.67 18.32
C LEU A 68 1.94 -3.54 18.01
N PRO A 69 2.73 -2.85 18.85
CA PRO A 69 4.08 -2.43 18.49
C PRO A 69 5.08 -3.57 18.27
N ASP A 70 4.84 -4.71 18.85
CA ASP A 70 5.73 -5.87 18.77
C ASP A 70 5.12 -7.03 17.93
N ALA A 71 4.08 -6.74 17.15
CA ALA A 71 3.52 -7.71 16.24
C ALA A 71 4.57 -8.04 15.16
N SER A 72 5.18 -9.19 15.26
CA SER A 72 6.07 -9.74 14.22
C SER A 72 5.43 -11.01 13.70
N LEU A 73 4.88 -10.92 12.50
CA LEU A 73 4.32 -12.07 11.81
C LEU A 73 5.41 -12.90 11.18
N THR A 74 5.31 -14.20 11.33
CA THR A 74 6.26 -15.17 10.79
C THR A 74 5.52 -16.25 10.00
N ILE A 75 6.26 -17.04 9.23
CA ILE A 75 5.71 -18.20 8.50
C ILE A 75 4.99 -19.16 9.45
N ALA A 76 5.49 -19.31 10.67
CA ALA A 76 4.86 -20.18 11.69
C ALA A 76 3.43 -19.73 12.06
N ASP A 77 3.10 -18.45 11.87
CA ASP A 77 1.74 -17.94 12.12
C ASP A 77 0.74 -18.40 11.07
N ALA A 78 1.18 -18.80 9.89
CA ALA A 78 0.33 -19.39 8.86
C ALA A 78 -0.10 -20.82 9.16
N ASP A 79 0.57 -21.52 10.09
CA ASP A 79 0.31 -22.91 10.47
C ASP A 79 0.36 -23.89 9.28
N VAL A 80 1.32 -23.67 8.37
CA VAL A 80 1.59 -24.53 7.21
C VAL A 80 3.07 -24.87 7.13
N ASP A 81 3.36 -26.05 6.61
CA ASP A 81 4.74 -26.54 6.43
C ASP A 81 5.34 -26.10 5.07
N ASP A 82 4.51 -25.69 4.11
CA ASP A 82 4.90 -25.29 2.77
C ASP A 82 4.92 -23.77 2.63
N GLU A 83 6.09 -23.21 2.29
CA GLU A 83 6.27 -21.78 2.10
C GLU A 83 5.44 -21.23 0.93
N GLU A 84 5.11 -22.06 -0.08
CA GLU A 84 4.29 -21.66 -1.22
C GLU A 84 2.81 -21.46 -0.83
N GLU A 85 2.34 -22.13 0.23
CA GLU A 85 0.97 -22.03 0.73
C GLU A 85 0.78 -20.96 1.82
N VAL A 86 1.86 -20.32 2.28
CA VAL A 86 1.81 -19.35 3.41
C VAL A 86 0.80 -18.23 3.18
N LEU A 87 0.79 -17.65 1.98
CA LEU A 87 -0.09 -16.52 1.67
C LEU A 87 -1.56 -16.91 1.70
N GLU A 88 -1.91 -18.06 1.12
CA GLU A 88 -3.27 -18.58 1.14
C GLU A 88 -3.70 -18.97 2.57
N ALA A 89 -2.81 -19.59 3.32
CA ALA A 89 -3.09 -19.97 4.70
C ALA A 89 -3.29 -18.76 5.63
N LEU A 90 -2.55 -17.68 5.44
CA LEU A 90 -2.74 -16.45 6.22
C LEU A 90 -4.13 -15.84 6.06
N ILE A 91 -4.75 -16.03 4.92
CA ILE A 91 -6.12 -15.59 4.66
C ILE A 91 -7.11 -16.62 5.20
N THR A 92 -6.96 -17.87 4.76
CA THR A 92 -7.91 -18.97 5.04
C THR A 92 -8.02 -19.27 6.54
N ASN A 93 -6.94 -19.16 7.27
CA ASN A 93 -6.88 -19.45 8.70
C ASN A 93 -7.30 -18.27 9.61
N ASN A 94 -7.87 -17.21 9.04
CA ASN A 94 -8.28 -16.01 9.78
C ASN A 94 -7.16 -15.49 10.69
N THR A 95 -5.94 -15.49 10.19
CA THR A 95 -4.74 -15.18 10.99
C THR A 95 -4.81 -13.76 11.59
N CYS A 96 -5.38 -12.81 10.85
CA CYS A 96 -5.57 -11.46 11.37
C CYS A 96 -6.46 -11.45 12.63
N GLU A 97 -7.60 -12.12 12.61
CA GLU A 97 -8.53 -12.20 13.74
C GLU A 97 -7.90 -12.92 14.93
N ARG A 98 -7.27 -14.06 14.67
CA ARG A 98 -6.56 -14.83 15.71
C ARG A 98 -5.49 -14.01 16.41
N LEU A 99 -4.66 -13.29 15.65
CA LEU A 99 -3.62 -12.43 16.24
C LEU A 99 -4.20 -11.28 17.06
N VAL A 100 -5.30 -10.70 16.62
CA VAL A 100 -6.00 -9.66 17.37
C VAL A 100 -6.56 -10.20 18.68
N ASP A 101 -7.19 -11.37 18.66
CA ASP A 101 -7.76 -11.99 19.84
C ASP A 101 -6.67 -12.39 20.84
N GLU A 102 -5.57 -13.02 20.38
CA GLU A 102 -4.42 -13.33 21.22
C GLU A 102 -3.78 -12.09 21.84
N ALA A 103 -3.64 -11.02 21.07
CA ALA A 103 -3.11 -9.75 21.57
C ALA A 103 -4.05 -9.11 22.61
N GLN A 104 -5.34 -9.23 22.42
CA GLN A 104 -6.35 -8.72 23.32
C GLN A 104 -6.35 -9.48 24.67
N GLU A 105 -6.22 -10.81 24.63
CA GLU A 105 -6.08 -11.64 25.83
C GLU A 105 -4.83 -11.30 26.64
N ARG A 106 -3.73 -10.98 25.96
CA ARG A 106 -2.46 -10.58 26.58
C ARG A 106 -2.41 -9.11 26.98
N MET A 107 -3.42 -8.30 26.64
CA MET A 107 -3.49 -6.85 26.90
C MET A 107 -2.25 -6.08 26.38
N ILE A 108 -1.73 -6.47 25.22
CA ILE A 108 -0.50 -5.88 24.64
C ILE A 108 -0.77 -4.65 23.75
N PHE A 109 -2.02 -4.29 23.52
CA PHE A 109 -2.35 -3.10 22.73
C PHE A 109 -1.93 -1.82 23.43
N VAL A 110 -1.32 -0.91 22.68
CA VAL A 110 -0.99 0.43 23.15
C VAL A 110 -2.19 1.35 22.97
N GLU A 111 -2.58 2.05 24.05
CA GLU A 111 -3.63 3.06 24.02
C GLU A 111 -3.08 4.42 24.51
N PRO A 112 -3.29 5.50 23.78
CA PRO A 112 -3.97 5.57 22.47
C PRO A 112 -3.13 4.94 21.37
N TYR A 113 -3.77 4.18 20.46
CA TYR A 113 -3.09 3.62 19.29
C TYR A 113 -2.63 4.76 18.35
N PRO A 114 -1.63 4.51 17.45
CA PRO A 114 -0.96 5.57 16.69
C PRO A 114 -1.89 6.55 15.97
N LEU A 115 -2.96 6.07 15.30
CA LEU A 115 -3.90 6.95 14.59
C LEU A 115 -4.81 7.77 15.52
N ALA A 116 -5.03 7.33 16.76
CA ALA A 116 -5.84 8.04 17.75
C ALA A 116 -5.05 9.02 18.61
N ASP A 117 -3.73 8.99 18.57
CA ASP A 117 -2.88 9.90 19.33
C ASP A 117 -3.09 11.36 18.88
N LYS A 118 -3.34 12.24 19.82
CA LYS A 118 -3.67 13.66 19.54
C LYS A 118 -2.50 14.43 18.92
N LYS A 119 -1.26 14.01 19.19
CA LYS A 119 -0.05 14.71 18.74
C LYS A 119 0.44 14.17 17.40
N THR A 120 0.44 12.87 17.24
CA THR A 120 1.07 12.17 16.11
C THR A 120 0.08 11.57 15.13
N GLY A 121 -1.19 11.39 15.51
CA GLY A 121 -2.18 10.64 14.72
C GLY A 121 -2.40 11.20 13.31
N LYS A 122 -2.44 12.53 13.16
CA LYS A 122 -2.57 13.14 11.81
C LYS A 122 -1.37 12.83 10.91
N ARG A 123 -0.18 12.74 11.50
CA ARG A 123 1.04 12.40 10.76
C ARG A 123 1.03 10.93 10.38
N HIS A 124 0.72 10.04 11.32
CA HIS A 124 0.57 8.61 11.04
C HIS A 124 -0.45 8.32 9.94
N LEU A 125 -1.60 8.98 9.96
CA LEU A 125 -2.61 8.86 8.90
C LEU A 125 -2.06 9.32 7.54
N LYS A 126 -1.35 10.44 7.53
CA LYS A 126 -0.71 10.94 6.30
C LYS A 126 0.32 9.95 5.75
N ASP A 127 1.14 9.37 6.63
CA ASP A 127 2.18 8.43 6.25
C ASP A 127 1.56 7.09 5.77
N LEU A 128 0.50 6.61 6.43
CA LEU A 128 -0.26 5.45 6.00
C LEU A 128 -0.88 5.66 4.60
N THR A 129 -1.50 6.82 4.37
CA THR A 129 -2.04 7.18 3.05
C THR A 129 -0.92 7.27 2.00
N ALA A 130 0.22 7.85 2.36
CA ALA A 130 1.38 7.97 1.48
C ALA A 130 2.00 6.61 1.13
N LEU A 131 2.02 5.65 2.07
CA LEU A 131 2.47 4.28 1.83
C LEU A 131 1.68 3.65 0.68
N TRP A 132 0.36 3.63 0.78
CA TRP A 132 -0.48 3.00 -0.23
C TRP A 132 -0.40 3.69 -1.59
N ARG A 133 -0.41 5.02 -1.59
CA ARG A 133 -0.23 5.78 -2.83
C ARG A 133 1.08 5.45 -3.53
N GLN A 134 2.19 5.50 -2.80
CA GLN A 134 3.51 5.22 -3.36
C GLN A 134 3.69 3.75 -3.75
N LEU A 135 3.14 2.82 -2.97
CA LEU A 135 3.20 1.39 -3.29
C LEU A 135 2.51 1.12 -4.63
N ILE A 136 1.28 1.63 -4.84
CA ILE A 136 0.57 1.49 -6.10
C ILE A 136 1.33 2.17 -7.25
N ASP A 137 1.83 3.40 -7.04
CA ASP A 137 2.56 4.15 -8.06
C ASP A 137 3.81 3.40 -8.53
N LYS A 138 4.52 2.73 -7.62
CA LYS A 138 5.74 1.99 -7.93
C LYS A 138 5.46 0.59 -8.51
N THR A 139 4.32 0.01 -8.24
CA THR A 139 3.95 -1.35 -8.68
C THR A 139 3.10 -1.38 -9.94
N GLN A 140 2.60 -0.26 -10.43
CA GLN A 140 1.62 -0.15 -11.52
C GLN A 140 2.00 -0.81 -12.84
N HIS A 141 3.28 -1.16 -13.05
CA HIS A 141 3.74 -1.75 -14.30
C HIS A 141 3.87 -3.27 -14.28
N GLU A 142 4.03 -3.88 -13.11
CA GLU A 142 4.31 -5.31 -12.95
C GLU A 142 3.57 -5.90 -11.74
N VAL A 143 4.03 -5.60 -10.53
CA VAL A 143 3.57 -6.24 -9.28
C VAL A 143 2.09 -5.98 -8.97
N LEU A 144 1.53 -4.84 -9.39
CA LEU A 144 0.10 -4.56 -9.21
C LEU A 144 -0.80 -5.61 -9.86
N PHE A 145 -0.31 -6.27 -10.91
CA PHE A 145 -1.05 -7.23 -11.72
C PHE A 145 -0.51 -8.66 -11.60
N ASP A 146 0.31 -8.96 -10.59
CA ASP A 146 0.88 -10.28 -10.37
C ASP A 146 -0.16 -11.30 -9.84
N GLY A 147 -1.31 -10.82 -9.39
CA GLY A 147 -2.38 -11.65 -8.85
C GLY A 147 -2.11 -12.17 -7.44
N VAL A 148 -1.06 -11.68 -6.76
CA VAL A 148 -0.63 -12.14 -5.44
C VAL A 148 -0.69 -11.03 -4.40
N LEU A 149 0.13 -9.99 -4.55
CA LEU A 149 0.29 -8.96 -3.51
C LEU A 149 -1.02 -8.23 -3.19
N PHE A 150 -1.68 -7.68 -4.19
CA PHE A 150 -2.84 -6.82 -3.95
C PHE A 150 -4.12 -7.57 -3.58
N PRO A 151 -4.44 -8.75 -4.16
CA PRO A 151 -5.53 -9.59 -3.65
C PRO A 151 -5.33 -9.90 -2.17
N TRP A 152 -4.13 -10.33 -1.76
CA TRP A 152 -3.83 -10.60 -0.37
C TRP A 152 -3.99 -9.36 0.53
N VAL A 153 -3.46 -8.20 0.09
CA VAL A 153 -3.57 -6.93 0.83
C VAL A 153 -5.04 -6.56 1.06
N ILE A 154 -5.89 -6.73 0.05
CA ILE A 154 -7.31 -6.41 0.12
C ILE A 154 -8.00 -7.28 1.17
N GLU A 155 -7.80 -8.59 1.12
CA GLU A 155 -8.41 -9.52 2.07
C GLU A 155 -7.93 -9.25 3.51
N TRP A 156 -6.64 -8.95 3.68
CA TRP A 156 -6.10 -8.57 4.98
C TRP A 156 -6.74 -7.29 5.52
N MET A 157 -6.96 -6.28 4.67
CA MET A 157 -7.64 -5.04 5.06
C MET A 157 -9.11 -5.26 5.39
N CYS A 158 -9.79 -6.14 4.66
CA CYS A 158 -11.16 -6.55 4.96
C CYS A 158 -11.24 -7.18 6.34
N ALA A 159 -10.39 -8.16 6.64
CA ALA A 159 -10.31 -8.79 7.97
C ALA A 159 -10.03 -7.76 9.07
N MET A 160 -9.07 -6.85 8.87
CA MET A 160 -8.78 -5.77 9.82
C MET A 160 -9.99 -4.85 10.04
N SER A 161 -10.72 -4.49 8.98
CA SER A 161 -11.85 -3.56 9.04
C SER A 161 -13.04 -4.13 9.84
N GLN A 162 -13.16 -5.44 9.93
CA GLN A 162 -14.19 -6.15 10.69
C GLN A 162 -13.77 -6.45 12.13
N SER A 163 -12.50 -6.22 12.47
CA SER A 163 -11.97 -6.50 13.81
C SER A 163 -12.76 -5.84 14.93
N ARG A 164 -12.94 -6.56 16.04
CA ARG A 164 -13.54 -6.03 17.28
C ARG A 164 -12.67 -4.96 17.91
N HIS A 165 -11.35 -5.03 17.72
CA HIS A 165 -10.41 -4.06 18.27
C HIS A 165 -10.42 -2.76 17.47
N ARG A 166 -10.70 -1.64 18.16
CA ARG A 166 -10.88 -0.33 17.52
C ARG A 166 -9.66 0.13 16.71
N GLY A 167 -8.45 -0.07 17.24
CA GLY A 167 -7.20 0.34 16.57
C GLY A 167 -7.01 -0.40 15.25
N VAL A 168 -7.23 -1.72 15.26
CA VAL A 168 -7.12 -2.57 14.08
C VAL A 168 -8.17 -2.19 13.05
N ARG A 169 -9.43 -2.10 13.46
CA ARG A 169 -10.53 -1.70 12.57
C ARG A 169 -10.31 -0.33 11.96
N HIS A 170 -9.90 0.67 12.72
CA HIS A 170 -9.63 2.02 12.21
C HIS A 170 -8.48 2.01 11.21
N THR A 171 -7.37 1.36 11.53
CA THR A 171 -6.21 1.28 10.63
C THR A 171 -6.55 0.55 9.35
N GLY A 172 -7.23 -0.60 9.40
CA GLY A 172 -7.67 -1.35 8.22
C GLY A 172 -8.60 -0.55 7.33
N THR A 173 -9.58 0.16 7.93
CA THR A 173 -10.51 1.02 7.18
C THR A 173 -9.78 2.18 6.47
N GLU A 174 -8.92 2.91 7.18
CA GLU A 174 -8.17 4.02 6.59
C GLU A 174 -7.19 3.56 5.49
N ALA A 175 -6.53 2.43 5.71
CA ALA A 175 -5.64 1.82 4.72
C ALA A 175 -6.42 1.38 3.47
N GLY A 176 -7.54 0.69 3.65
CA GLY A 176 -8.41 0.26 2.55
C GLY A 176 -8.98 1.44 1.76
N MET A 177 -9.43 2.49 2.42
CA MET A 177 -9.89 3.71 1.74
C MET A 177 -8.77 4.39 0.95
N ALA A 178 -7.56 4.49 1.50
CA ALA A 178 -6.42 5.07 0.80
C ALA A 178 -6.05 4.26 -0.45
N LEU A 179 -6.06 2.93 -0.33
CA LEU A 179 -5.84 1.99 -1.43
C LEU A 179 -6.89 2.19 -2.54
N MET A 180 -8.18 2.14 -2.20
CA MET A 180 -9.29 2.30 -3.16
C MET A 180 -9.21 3.64 -3.90
N VAL A 181 -8.96 4.74 -3.19
CA VAL A 181 -8.85 6.06 -3.81
C VAL A 181 -7.73 6.06 -4.85
N ARG A 182 -6.55 5.54 -4.53
CA ARG A 182 -5.42 5.55 -5.48
C ARG A 182 -5.65 4.59 -6.64
N MET A 183 -6.21 3.41 -6.41
CA MET A 183 -6.58 2.48 -7.49
C MET A 183 -7.58 3.09 -8.46
N THR A 184 -8.60 3.80 -7.94
CA THR A 184 -9.57 4.49 -8.79
C THR A 184 -8.93 5.61 -9.61
N GLU A 185 -8.06 6.43 -9.00
CA GLU A 185 -7.29 7.44 -9.72
C GLU A 185 -6.46 6.81 -10.85
N LEU A 186 -5.75 5.71 -10.55
CA LEU A 186 -4.93 5.01 -11.53
C LEU A 186 -5.76 4.42 -12.68
N ALA A 187 -6.94 3.84 -12.40
CA ALA A 187 -7.83 3.33 -13.44
C ALA A 187 -8.26 4.46 -14.41
N VAL A 188 -8.61 5.64 -13.88
CA VAL A 188 -8.94 6.82 -14.70
C VAL A 188 -7.73 7.30 -15.51
N GLU A 189 -6.53 7.31 -14.91
CA GLU A 189 -5.29 7.66 -15.61
C GLU A 189 -5.01 6.70 -16.78
N LEU A 190 -5.13 5.39 -16.54
CA LEU A 190 -4.92 4.35 -17.57
C LEU A 190 -5.95 4.45 -18.70
N ALA A 191 -7.23 4.62 -18.40
CA ALA A 191 -8.29 4.82 -19.40
C ALA A 191 -8.04 6.07 -20.27
N THR A 192 -7.60 7.15 -19.64
CA THR A 192 -7.25 8.40 -20.35
C THR A 192 -6.04 8.20 -21.26
N GLN A 193 -5.00 7.51 -20.79
CA GLN A 193 -3.81 7.20 -21.60
C GLN A 193 -4.15 6.27 -22.76
N ALA A 194 -4.95 5.22 -22.53
CA ALA A 194 -5.40 4.29 -23.57
C ALA A 194 -6.17 5.03 -24.66
N THR A 195 -7.10 5.92 -24.28
CA THR A 195 -7.86 6.74 -25.22
C THR A 195 -6.96 7.68 -26.03
N ALA A 196 -5.99 8.33 -25.38
CA ALA A 196 -5.06 9.23 -26.06
C ALA A 196 -4.17 8.47 -27.07
N LYS A 197 -3.62 7.32 -26.69
CA LYS A 197 -2.80 6.46 -27.56
C LYS A 197 -3.62 5.88 -28.72
N GLN A 198 -4.87 5.48 -28.47
CA GLN A 198 -5.79 5.03 -29.52
C GLN A 198 -6.05 6.10 -30.57
N ARG A 199 -6.28 7.37 -30.14
CA ARG A 199 -6.44 8.51 -31.04
C ARG A 199 -5.17 8.80 -31.85
N GLN A 200 -3.98 8.58 -31.27
CA GLN A 200 -2.72 8.71 -31.99
C GLN A 200 -2.52 7.60 -33.03
N ALA A 201 -2.85 6.35 -32.67
CA ALA A 201 -2.76 5.20 -33.57
C ALA A 201 -3.72 5.28 -34.76
N SER A 202 -4.88 5.96 -34.61
CA SER A 202 -5.89 6.14 -35.66
C SER A 202 -5.58 7.28 -36.63
N LYS A 203 -4.61 8.15 -36.36
CA LYS A 203 -4.22 9.24 -37.27
C LYS A 203 -3.37 8.67 -38.42
N PRO A 204 -3.76 8.91 -39.71
CA PRO A 204 -2.96 8.45 -40.85
C PRO A 204 -1.61 9.18 -40.87
N GLY A 205 -0.54 8.46 -40.52
CA GLY A 205 0.81 9.00 -40.45
C GLY A 205 1.44 9.14 -41.85
N LYS A 206 2.11 10.28 -42.07
CA LYS A 206 3.04 10.43 -43.21
C LYS A 206 4.19 9.42 -43.10
N LYS A 207 4.52 8.79 -44.21
CA LYS A 207 5.60 7.80 -44.45
C LYS A 207 6.51 7.45 -43.24
N GLY A 208 6.33 6.29 -42.67
CA GLY A 208 7.10 5.73 -41.54
C GLY A 208 6.22 5.08 -40.46
N GLY A 209 4.90 5.18 -40.60
CA GLY A 209 3.96 4.94 -39.49
C GLY A 209 3.52 3.50 -39.24
N ALA A 210 3.86 2.49 -40.06
CA ALA A 210 3.33 1.15 -39.81
C ALA A 210 3.94 0.50 -38.55
N GLY A 211 5.20 0.66 -38.31
CA GLY A 211 5.88 0.15 -37.10
C GLY A 211 5.42 0.89 -35.83
N MET A 212 5.31 2.22 -35.90
CA MET A 212 4.84 3.05 -34.77
C MET A 212 3.37 2.77 -34.44
N ALA A 213 2.53 2.57 -35.46
CA ALA A 213 1.12 2.22 -35.24
C ALA A 213 0.94 0.83 -34.61
N ALA A 214 1.83 -0.13 -34.92
CA ALA A 214 1.83 -1.45 -34.29
C ALA A 214 2.21 -1.35 -32.81
N ILE A 215 3.29 -0.64 -32.49
CA ILE A 215 3.75 -0.42 -31.10
C ILE A 215 2.66 0.30 -30.28
N LEU A 216 2.03 1.34 -30.85
CA LEU A 216 0.96 2.06 -30.17
C LEU A 216 -0.29 1.18 -29.92
N LYS A 217 -0.59 0.26 -30.85
CA LYS A 217 -1.70 -0.69 -30.66
C LYS A 217 -1.41 -1.69 -29.53
N GLU A 218 -0.21 -2.23 -29.51
CA GLU A 218 0.23 -3.14 -28.46
C GLU A 218 0.18 -2.45 -27.07
N GLU A 219 0.66 -1.23 -26.99
CA GLU A 219 0.62 -0.44 -25.77
C GLU A 219 -0.82 -0.11 -25.32
N VAL A 220 -1.72 0.21 -26.25
CA VAL A 220 -3.15 0.39 -25.96
C VAL A 220 -3.76 -0.90 -25.44
N GLN A 221 -3.44 -2.05 -26.05
CA GLN A 221 -3.95 -3.34 -25.59
C GLN A 221 -3.46 -3.66 -24.17
N ARG A 222 -2.19 -3.40 -23.86
CA ARG A 222 -1.64 -3.57 -22.51
C ARG A 222 -2.36 -2.68 -21.48
N LEU A 223 -2.57 -1.39 -21.82
CA LEU A 223 -3.28 -0.48 -20.94
C LEU A 223 -4.73 -0.88 -20.69
N GLN A 224 -5.42 -1.39 -21.70
CA GLN A 224 -6.79 -1.89 -21.56
C GLN A 224 -6.85 -3.17 -20.71
N GLN A 225 -5.88 -4.07 -20.82
CA GLN A 225 -5.79 -5.24 -19.96
C GLN A 225 -5.57 -4.84 -18.50
N ASN A 226 -4.70 -3.88 -18.23
CA ASN A 226 -4.45 -3.36 -16.89
C ASN A 226 -5.68 -2.66 -16.31
N GLU A 227 -6.42 -1.89 -17.11
CA GLU A 227 -7.68 -1.25 -16.72
C GLU A 227 -8.71 -2.32 -16.30
N THR A 228 -8.88 -3.36 -17.12
CA THR A 228 -9.82 -4.46 -16.85
C THR A 228 -9.44 -5.21 -15.56
N ALA A 229 -8.15 -5.46 -15.33
CA ALA A 229 -7.68 -6.12 -14.12
C ALA A 229 -7.96 -5.28 -12.87
N LEU A 230 -7.79 -3.95 -12.94
CA LEU A 230 -8.14 -3.05 -11.84
C LEU A 230 -9.65 -2.99 -11.58
N GLU A 231 -10.46 -3.00 -12.62
CA GLU A 231 -11.93 -3.05 -12.48
C GLU A 231 -12.38 -4.37 -11.83
N GLU A 232 -11.74 -5.48 -12.17
CA GLU A 232 -12.02 -6.77 -11.57
C GLU A 232 -11.70 -6.81 -10.08
N VAL A 233 -10.54 -6.29 -9.68
CA VAL A 233 -10.15 -6.13 -8.27
C VAL A 233 -11.17 -5.26 -7.51
N GLN A 234 -11.58 -4.14 -8.08
CA GLN A 234 -12.61 -3.28 -7.48
C GLN A 234 -13.97 -3.98 -7.35
N ARG A 235 -14.34 -4.79 -8.34
CA ARG A 235 -15.60 -5.55 -8.34
C ARG A 235 -15.60 -6.66 -7.29
N LEU A 236 -14.48 -7.34 -7.08
CA LEU A 236 -14.34 -8.33 -6.01
C LEU A 236 -14.56 -7.68 -4.66
N GLN A 237 -13.97 -6.52 -4.39
CA GLN A 237 -14.19 -5.77 -3.16
C GLN A 237 -15.66 -5.39 -2.95
N GLN A 238 -16.36 -4.93 -4.00
CA GLN A 238 -17.78 -4.56 -3.89
C GLN A 238 -18.68 -5.75 -3.63
N ASN A 239 -18.36 -6.92 -4.21
CA ASN A 239 -19.16 -8.14 -4.00
C ASN A 239 -18.97 -8.68 -2.58
N GLU A 240 -17.80 -8.57 -2.01
CA GLU A 240 -17.50 -9.02 -0.64
C GLU A 240 -18.25 -8.18 0.39
N THR A 241 -18.24 -6.86 0.22
CA THR A 241 -19.04 -5.96 1.09
C THR A 241 -20.55 -6.17 0.95
N ALA A 242 -21.05 -6.62 -0.20
CA ALA A 242 -22.48 -6.87 -0.44
C ALA A 242 -22.96 -8.25 0.07
N LEU A 243 -22.06 -9.18 0.37
CA LEU A 243 -22.40 -10.49 0.96
C LEU A 243 -22.53 -10.42 2.49
N GLU A 244 -22.13 -9.31 3.10
CA GLU A 244 -22.12 -9.09 4.54
C GLU A 244 -23.31 -8.24 5.05
N GLU A 245 -24.14 -7.72 4.15
CA GLU A 245 -25.44 -7.08 4.46
C GLU A 245 -26.59 -8.09 4.49
#